data_4962263455ec3a2f14411959f04720f4
#
_entry.id   4962263455ec3a2f14411959f04720f4
#
_cell.length_a   1.000
_cell.length_b   1.000
_cell.length_c   1.000
_cell.angle_alpha   90.00
_cell.angle_beta   90.00
_cell.angle_gamma   90.00
#
_symmetry.space_group_name_H-M   'P 1'
#
loop_
_entity.id
_entity.type
_entity.pdbx_description
1 polymer ?
#
loop_
_entity_poly.entity_id
_entity_poly.type
_entity_poly.pdbx_seq_one_letter_code
_entity_poly.pdbx_strand_id
1 'polypeptide(L)'
;VDRRQRQMWIRDRLKSLEEKPNKEWLRRVGECEDEKVLKYFLKENNNFIENNSDTLKVLWECCQIPDFVKKTYGHHLEVVSKVFNFLTKDQKKVPNHYMKKQLSLLDKLDGNVDSISNRISNVRTWSYVANKSNWVENQDYWIERTKKLEDKLSDRLHDELTKTFIDKRASVLAKGLKQDIQLKTEIIDKEQVLINKQYIGN
;
A
#
# COMPACT_ATOMS: atom_id res chain seq x y z
N VAL A 1 -15.99 -4.03 -35.36
CA VAL A 1 -16.50 -2.90 -34.58
C VAL A 1 -15.36 -1.91 -34.40
N ASP A 2 -15.51 -0.72 -34.97
CA ASP A 2 -14.48 0.31 -35.05
C ASP A 2 -14.04 0.75 -33.64
N ARG A 3 -12.73 0.97 -33.49
CA ARG A 3 -12.07 1.39 -32.23
C ARG A 3 -12.67 2.67 -31.64
N ARG A 4 -13.08 3.62 -32.51
CA ARG A 4 -13.77 4.85 -32.12
C ARG A 4 -15.15 4.58 -31.51
N GLN A 5 -15.90 3.64 -32.05
CA GLN A 5 -17.21 3.25 -31.51
C GLN A 5 -17.11 2.62 -30.12
N ARG A 6 -16.04 1.84 -29.85
CA ARG A 6 -15.83 1.19 -28.55
C ARG A 6 -15.46 2.21 -27.46
N GLN A 7 -14.64 3.21 -27.78
CA GLN A 7 -14.30 4.30 -26.86
C GLN A 7 -15.48 5.23 -26.60
N MET A 8 -16.26 5.57 -27.61
CA MET A 8 -17.52 6.29 -27.45
C MET A 8 -18.49 5.54 -26.56
N TRP A 9 -18.63 4.23 -26.77
CA TRP A 9 -19.55 3.40 -26.00
C TRP A 9 -19.18 3.28 -24.51
N ILE A 10 -17.88 3.19 -24.16
CA ILE A 10 -17.40 3.20 -22.79
C ILE A 10 -17.64 4.59 -22.17
N ARG A 11 -17.36 5.67 -22.90
CA ARG A 11 -17.57 7.06 -22.43
C ARG A 11 -19.05 7.37 -22.22
N ASP A 12 -19.90 6.92 -23.13
CA ASP A 12 -21.35 7.13 -23.05
C ASP A 12 -21.97 6.30 -21.93
N ARG A 13 -21.47 5.09 -21.68
CA ARG A 13 -21.91 4.26 -20.57
C ARG A 13 -21.46 4.79 -19.21
N LEU A 14 -20.27 5.36 -19.11
CA LEU A 14 -19.82 6.07 -17.92
C LEU A 14 -20.67 7.33 -17.68
N LYS A 15 -20.97 8.12 -18.73
CA LYS A 15 -21.90 9.25 -18.62
C LYS A 15 -23.31 8.82 -18.20
N SER A 16 -23.86 7.76 -18.78
CA SER A 16 -25.18 7.27 -18.39
C SER A 16 -25.25 6.75 -16.96
N LEU A 17 -24.14 6.28 -16.41
CA LEU A 17 -24.02 5.93 -14.99
C LEU A 17 -23.88 7.19 -14.10
N GLU A 18 -23.34 8.27 -14.64
CA GLU A 18 -23.27 9.57 -13.96
C GLU A 18 -24.63 10.29 -13.93
N GLU A 19 -25.47 10.10 -14.93
CA GLU A 19 -26.78 10.75 -15.10
C GLU A 19 -27.95 9.99 -14.40
N LYS A 20 -27.69 8.90 -13.71
CA LYS A 20 -28.75 8.18 -12.98
C LYS A 20 -29.33 9.03 -11.85
N PRO A 21 -30.68 9.07 -11.72
CA PRO A 21 -31.33 9.91 -10.73
C PRO A 21 -30.84 9.58 -9.32
N ASN A 22 -30.58 10.64 -8.57
CA ASN A 22 -30.16 10.64 -7.18
C ASN A 22 -31.25 10.02 -6.28
N LYS A 23 -31.31 8.69 -6.22
CA LYS A 23 -32.13 8.01 -5.22
C LYS A 23 -31.32 7.92 -3.95
N GLU A 24 -31.87 8.30 -2.81
CA GLU A 24 -31.22 8.37 -1.49
C GLU A 24 -30.47 7.07 -1.10
N TRP A 25 -30.88 5.91 -1.64
CA TRP A 25 -30.27 4.61 -1.39
C TRP A 25 -29.16 4.23 -2.39
N LEU A 26 -29.01 4.98 -3.51
CA LEU A 26 -27.94 4.82 -4.49
C LEU A 26 -26.87 5.89 -4.27
N ARG A 27 -25.98 5.68 -3.31
CA ARG A 27 -24.81 6.57 -3.15
C ARG A 27 -23.79 6.26 -4.23
N ARG A 28 -23.29 7.31 -4.89
CA ARG A 28 -22.16 7.21 -5.82
C ARG A 28 -20.94 6.70 -5.03
N VAL A 29 -20.41 5.55 -5.41
CA VAL A 29 -19.12 5.08 -4.91
C VAL A 29 -18.05 6.03 -5.45
N GLY A 30 -17.16 6.52 -4.58
CA GLY A 30 -16.04 7.35 -5.01
C GLY A 30 -15.18 6.64 -6.05
N GLU A 31 -14.49 7.39 -6.91
CA GLU A 31 -13.58 6.82 -7.90
C GLU A 31 -12.51 5.97 -7.20
N CYS A 32 -12.27 4.76 -7.74
CA CYS A 32 -11.19 3.88 -7.29
C CYS A 32 -9.83 4.54 -7.53
N GLU A 33 -8.84 4.20 -6.72
CA GLU A 33 -7.49 4.75 -6.85
C GLU A 33 -6.88 4.41 -8.22
N ASP A 34 -7.09 3.20 -8.71
CA ASP A 34 -6.66 2.73 -10.03
C ASP A 34 -7.20 3.60 -11.18
N GLU A 35 -8.47 3.99 -11.10
CA GLU A 35 -9.10 4.88 -12.09
C GLU A 35 -8.52 6.29 -12.05
N LYS A 36 -8.23 6.80 -10.86
CA LYS A 36 -7.59 8.12 -10.69
C LYS A 36 -6.20 8.13 -11.30
N VAL A 37 -5.41 7.07 -11.03
CA VAL A 37 -4.07 6.89 -11.60
C VAL A 37 -4.16 6.78 -13.12
N LEU A 38 -5.08 5.99 -13.67
CA LEU A 38 -5.28 5.87 -15.11
C LEU A 38 -5.66 7.22 -15.74
N LYS A 39 -6.59 7.96 -15.15
CA LYS A 39 -6.99 9.29 -15.62
C LYS A 39 -5.83 10.30 -15.63
N TYR A 40 -4.96 10.22 -14.62
CA TYR A 40 -3.76 11.05 -14.57
C TYR A 40 -2.83 10.75 -15.76
N PHE A 41 -2.49 9.50 -16.00
CA PHE A 41 -1.60 9.12 -17.12
C PHE A 41 -2.21 9.40 -18.49
N LEU A 42 -3.53 9.25 -18.65
CA LEU A 42 -4.20 9.58 -19.91
C LEU A 42 -4.19 11.07 -20.19
N LYS A 43 -4.24 11.92 -19.17
CA LYS A 43 -4.13 13.40 -19.36
C LYS A 43 -2.72 13.82 -19.78
N GLU A 44 -1.68 13.19 -19.22
CA GLU A 44 -0.30 13.54 -19.53
C GLU A 44 0.20 13.00 -20.88
N ASN A 45 -0.30 11.82 -21.31
CA ASN A 45 0.27 11.06 -22.44
C ASN A 45 -0.75 10.68 -23.51
N ASN A 46 -1.75 11.53 -23.78
CA ASN A 46 -2.87 11.23 -24.70
C ASN A 46 -2.45 10.64 -26.06
N ASN A 47 -1.41 11.18 -26.69
CA ASN A 47 -1.04 10.80 -28.07
C ASN A 47 -0.32 9.45 -28.20
N PHE A 48 0.39 8.99 -27.14
CA PHE A 48 1.18 7.76 -27.19
C PHE A 48 0.36 6.53 -26.80
N ILE A 49 -0.59 6.70 -25.91
CA ILE A 49 -1.39 5.62 -25.32
C ILE A 49 -2.58 5.28 -26.21
N GLU A 50 -3.18 6.28 -26.87
CA GLU A 50 -4.38 6.08 -27.72
C GLU A 50 -4.13 5.21 -28.96
N ASN A 51 -2.91 5.14 -29.45
CA ASN A 51 -2.57 4.43 -30.69
C ASN A 51 -2.16 2.96 -30.49
N ASN A 52 -1.93 2.50 -29.23
CA ASN A 52 -1.44 1.15 -28.97
C ASN A 52 -2.25 0.43 -27.89
N SER A 53 -3.07 -0.54 -28.30
CA SER A 53 -3.94 -1.34 -27.42
C SER A 53 -3.16 -2.11 -26.35
N ASP A 54 -1.96 -2.58 -26.68
CA ASP A 54 -1.16 -3.39 -25.73
C ASP A 54 -0.51 -2.51 -24.68
N THR A 55 -0.06 -1.32 -25.08
CA THR A 55 0.42 -0.30 -24.11
C THR A 55 -0.65 0.12 -23.12
N LEU A 56 -1.89 0.27 -23.58
CA LEU A 56 -3.01 0.60 -22.69
C LEU A 56 -3.32 -0.54 -21.69
N LYS A 57 -3.21 -1.80 -22.12
CA LYS A 57 -3.36 -2.93 -21.18
C LYS A 57 -2.28 -2.93 -20.11
N VAL A 58 -1.02 -2.75 -20.53
CA VAL A 58 0.12 -2.67 -19.58
C VAL A 58 -0.07 -1.49 -18.62
N LEU A 59 -0.52 -0.32 -19.11
CA LEU A 59 -0.81 0.83 -18.24
C LEU A 59 -1.89 0.49 -17.22
N TRP A 60 -2.99 -0.15 -17.65
CA TRP A 60 -4.05 -0.56 -16.74
C TRP A 60 -3.55 -1.51 -15.66
N GLU A 61 -2.73 -2.50 -16.03
CA GLU A 61 -2.12 -3.41 -15.07
C GLU A 61 -1.20 -2.69 -14.08
N CYS A 62 -0.46 -1.66 -14.54
CA CYS A 62 0.36 -0.83 -13.67
C CYS A 62 -0.47 0.03 -12.72
N CYS A 63 -1.62 0.55 -13.17
CA CYS A 63 -2.53 1.32 -12.32
C CYS A 63 -3.12 0.48 -11.16
N GLN A 64 -3.16 -0.84 -11.31
CA GLN A 64 -3.61 -1.77 -10.27
C GLN A 64 -2.55 -2.03 -9.19
N ILE A 65 -1.34 -1.46 -9.28
CA ILE A 65 -0.34 -1.57 -8.20
C ILE A 65 -0.91 -0.89 -6.94
N PRO A 66 -1.05 -1.62 -5.81
CA PRO A 66 -1.68 -1.04 -4.63
C PRO A 66 -0.75 -0.05 -3.92
N ASP A 67 -1.30 1.07 -3.48
CA ASP A 67 -0.61 2.02 -2.60
C ASP A 67 -0.74 1.60 -1.14
N PHE A 68 0.11 0.69 -0.68
CA PHE A 68 0.15 0.29 0.72
C PHE A 68 0.78 1.35 1.63
N VAL A 69 1.58 2.25 1.07
CA VAL A 69 2.35 3.25 1.84
C VAL A 69 1.52 4.46 2.22
N LYS A 70 0.61 4.87 1.35
CA LYS A 70 -0.32 6.01 1.53
C LYS A 70 0.36 7.31 2.01
N LYS A 71 1.59 7.57 1.57
CA LYS A 71 2.30 8.80 1.92
C LYS A 71 1.75 10.01 1.19
N THR A 72 1.93 10.01 -0.12
CA THR A 72 1.44 11.06 -1.02
C THR A 72 1.07 10.42 -2.35
N TYR A 73 0.02 10.96 -2.97
CA TYR A 73 -0.41 10.50 -4.29
C TYR A 73 0.72 10.59 -5.34
N GLY A 74 1.54 11.65 -5.28
CA GLY A 74 2.69 11.81 -6.18
C GLY A 74 3.74 10.71 -6.06
N HIS A 75 4.00 10.22 -4.84
CA HIS A 75 4.94 9.11 -4.64
C HIS A 75 4.43 7.80 -5.30
N HIS A 76 3.14 7.51 -5.15
CA HIS A 76 2.54 6.35 -5.81
C HIS A 76 2.60 6.47 -7.33
N LEU A 77 2.24 7.63 -7.90
CA LEU A 77 2.35 7.89 -9.34
C LEU A 77 3.78 7.73 -9.85
N GLU A 78 4.80 8.13 -9.08
CA GLU A 78 6.20 7.93 -9.45
C GLU A 78 6.57 6.45 -9.57
N VAL A 79 6.12 5.61 -8.61
CA VAL A 79 6.35 4.15 -8.66
C VAL A 79 5.68 3.54 -9.88
N VAL A 80 4.40 3.85 -10.11
CA VAL A 80 3.63 3.36 -11.26
C VAL A 80 4.29 3.81 -12.58
N SER A 81 4.69 5.07 -12.69
CA SER A 81 5.37 5.62 -13.88
C SER A 81 6.69 4.91 -14.18
N LYS A 82 7.51 4.64 -13.15
CA LYS A 82 8.77 3.91 -13.32
C LYS A 82 8.55 2.48 -13.78
N VAL A 83 7.63 1.76 -13.17
CA VAL A 83 7.29 0.39 -13.55
C VAL A 83 6.75 0.37 -15.00
N PHE A 84 5.81 1.25 -15.32
CA PHE A 84 5.25 1.37 -16.66
C PHE A 84 6.33 1.67 -17.72
N ASN A 85 7.26 2.58 -17.42
CA ASN A 85 8.37 2.88 -18.33
C ASN A 85 9.27 1.66 -18.58
N PHE A 86 9.57 0.83 -17.58
CA PHE A 86 10.35 -0.38 -17.77
C PHE A 86 9.61 -1.43 -18.60
N LEU A 87 8.30 -1.57 -18.42
CA LEU A 87 7.48 -2.54 -19.13
C LEU A 87 7.21 -2.14 -20.59
N THR A 88 7.25 -0.85 -20.92
CA THR A 88 7.00 -0.34 -22.29
C THR A 88 8.27 -0.09 -23.08
N LYS A 89 9.40 0.17 -22.42
CA LYS A 89 10.71 0.41 -23.06
C LYS A 89 11.55 -0.87 -23.08
N ASP A 90 12.54 -0.89 -23.92
CA ASP A 90 13.65 -1.81 -24.17
C ASP A 90 13.49 -3.30 -23.79
N GLN A 91 13.30 -3.67 -22.55
CA GLN A 91 13.30 -5.07 -22.10
C GLN A 91 11.91 -5.63 -21.77
N LYS A 92 10.88 -4.81 -21.77
CA LYS A 92 9.50 -5.19 -21.34
C LYS A 92 9.43 -5.85 -19.95
N LYS A 93 10.46 -5.62 -19.13
CA LYS A 93 10.57 -6.15 -17.76
C LYS A 93 11.25 -5.16 -16.85
N VAL A 94 10.92 -5.22 -15.55
CA VAL A 94 11.58 -4.44 -14.51
C VAL A 94 13.00 -4.99 -14.30
N PRO A 95 14.06 -4.16 -14.44
CA PRO A 95 15.43 -4.62 -14.34
C PRO A 95 15.81 -5.16 -12.95
N ASN A 96 16.58 -6.24 -12.90
CA ASN A 96 17.03 -6.86 -11.66
C ASN A 96 17.79 -5.88 -10.74
N HIS A 97 18.63 -5.01 -11.31
CA HIS A 97 19.36 -4.02 -10.53
C HIS A 97 18.45 -3.01 -9.84
N TYR A 98 17.31 -2.67 -10.47
CA TYR A 98 16.33 -1.76 -9.91
C TYR A 98 15.58 -2.42 -8.75
N MET A 99 15.10 -3.67 -8.92
CA MET A 99 14.48 -4.45 -7.84
C MET A 99 15.44 -4.61 -6.66
N LYS A 100 16.69 -4.96 -6.91
CA LYS A 100 17.72 -5.08 -5.89
C LYS A 100 17.93 -3.78 -5.12
N LYS A 101 18.01 -2.65 -5.83
CA LYS A 101 18.17 -1.32 -5.23
C LYS A 101 16.99 -0.98 -4.32
N GLN A 102 15.75 -1.20 -4.78
CA GLN A 102 14.55 -0.91 -3.98
C GLN A 102 14.51 -1.75 -2.71
N LEU A 103 14.72 -3.06 -2.82
CA LEU A 103 14.70 -3.94 -1.65
C LEU A 103 15.86 -3.70 -0.68
N SER A 104 17.05 -3.34 -1.18
CA SER A 104 18.19 -3.01 -0.29
C SER A 104 17.96 -1.75 0.54
N LEU A 105 17.21 -0.77 0.03
CA LEU A 105 16.83 0.41 0.78
C LEU A 105 15.86 0.10 1.92
N LEU A 106 15.09 -0.98 1.78
CA LEU A 106 14.08 -1.43 2.74
C LEU A 106 14.64 -2.45 3.75
N ASP A 107 15.76 -3.10 3.45
CA ASP A 107 16.41 -4.10 4.32
C ASP A 107 17.17 -3.46 5.48
N LYS A 108 16.43 -2.74 6.32
CA LYS A 108 16.92 -2.08 7.53
C LYS A 108 15.99 -2.42 8.69
N LEU A 109 16.55 -2.91 9.79
CA LEU A 109 15.81 -3.33 10.97
C LEU A 109 15.72 -2.24 12.06
N ASP A 110 16.44 -1.15 11.89
CA ASP A 110 16.45 0.00 12.78
C ASP A 110 15.20 0.86 12.63
N GLY A 111 14.82 1.54 13.68
CA GLY A 111 13.72 2.51 13.71
C GLY A 111 12.56 2.09 14.61
N ASN A 112 11.62 2.99 14.74
CA ASN A 112 10.38 2.81 15.51
C ASN A 112 9.32 2.02 14.74
N VAL A 113 8.22 1.71 15.42
CA VAL A 113 7.05 0.99 14.88
C VAL A 113 6.59 1.57 13.54
N ASP A 114 6.46 2.89 13.43
CA ASP A 114 5.98 3.55 12.21
C ASP A 114 6.96 3.38 11.04
N SER A 115 8.26 3.50 11.31
CA SER A 115 9.30 3.33 10.29
C SER A 115 9.34 1.92 9.74
N ILE A 116 9.23 0.91 10.62
CA ILE A 116 9.22 -0.50 10.22
C ILE A 116 7.94 -0.84 9.47
N SER A 117 6.77 -0.37 9.95
CA SER A 117 5.48 -0.55 9.29
C SER A 117 5.48 0.06 7.87
N ASN A 118 6.05 1.25 7.70
CA ASN A 118 6.21 1.88 6.39
C ASN A 118 7.10 1.06 5.45
N ARG A 119 8.18 0.43 5.97
CA ARG A 119 9.04 -0.45 5.16
C ARG A 119 8.29 -1.71 4.72
N ILE A 120 7.54 -2.34 5.61
CA ILE A 120 6.69 -3.49 5.27
C ILE A 120 5.70 -3.12 4.15
N SER A 121 5.03 -1.97 4.26
CA SER A 121 4.11 -1.48 3.23
C SER A 121 4.80 -1.32 1.87
N ASN A 122 6.02 -0.78 1.86
CA ASN A 122 6.83 -0.69 0.62
C ASN A 122 7.23 -2.07 0.09
N VAL A 123 7.65 -3.02 0.96
CA VAL A 123 7.99 -4.39 0.54
C VAL A 123 6.78 -5.06 -0.12
N ARG A 124 5.58 -4.88 0.41
CA ARG A 124 4.33 -5.41 -0.16
C ARG A 124 4.06 -4.89 -1.57
N THR A 125 4.34 -3.62 -1.83
CA THR A 125 4.24 -3.06 -3.19
C THR A 125 5.20 -3.78 -4.15
N TRP A 126 6.46 -4.01 -3.74
CA TRP A 126 7.42 -4.76 -4.56
C TRP A 126 7.11 -6.26 -4.65
N SER A 127 6.52 -6.84 -3.61
CA SER A 127 6.00 -8.21 -3.64
C SER A 127 4.89 -8.35 -4.68
N TYR A 128 3.98 -7.37 -4.77
CA TYR A 128 2.95 -7.33 -5.82
C TYR A 128 3.58 -7.31 -7.22
N VAL A 129 4.58 -6.44 -7.45
CA VAL A 129 5.31 -6.36 -8.73
C VAL A 129 6.01 -7.67 -9.07
N ALA A 130 6.64 -8.34 -8.07
CA ALA A 130 7.30 -9.62 -8.26
C ALA A 130 6.33 -10.76 -8.60
N ASN A 131 5.10 -10.72 -8.07
CA ASN A 131 4.09 -11.74 -8.32
C ASN A 131 3.37 -11.59 -9.68
N LYS A 132 3.51 -10.45 -10.36
CA LYS A 132 2.94 -10.27 -11.71
C LYS A 132 3.74 -11.04 -12.75
N SER A 133 3.03 -11.86 -13.53
CA SER A 133 3.63 -12.69 -14.58
C SER A 133 4.36 -11.84 -15.61
N ASN A 134 5.57 -12.22 -15.95
CA ASN A 134 6.42 -11.58 -16.94
C ASN A 134 6.87 -10.14 -16.64
N TRP A 135 6.66 -9.61 -15.44
CA TRP A 135 7.10 -8.27 -15.08
C TRP A 135 8.56 -8.20 -14.64
N VAL A 136 9.09 -9.28 -14.09
CA VAL A 136 10.46 -9.40 -13.59
C VAL A 136 11.17 -10.59 -14.23
N GLU A 137 12.49 -10.54 -14.28
CA GLU A 137 13.30 -11.72 -14.55
C GLU A 137 13.46 -12.54 -13.27
N ASN A 138 13.55 -13.86 -13.39
CA ASN A 138 13.71 -14.77 -12.25
C ASN A 138 12.62 -14.53 -11.17
N GLN A 139 11.36 -14.61 -11.59
CA GLN A 139 10.19 -14.29 -10.76
C GLN A 139 10.23 -14.99 -9.39
N ASP A 140 10.51 -16.30 -9.36
CA ASP A 140 10.55 -17.09 -8.12
C ASP A 140 11.58 -16.56 -7.13
N TYR A 141 12.74 -16.13 -7.61
CA TYR A 141 13.77 -15.51 -6.78
C TYR A 141 13.26 -14.22 -6.10
N TRP A 142 12.56 -13.34 -6.86
CA TRP A 142 12.05 -12.09 -6.30
C TRP A 142 10.88 -12.28 -5.37
N ILE A 143 10.01 -13.26 -5.64
CA ILE A 143 8.90 -13.64 -4.74
C ILE A 143 9.49 -14.13 -3.40
N GLU A 144 10.45 -15.05 -3.44
CA GLU A 144 11.08 -15.55 -2.23
C GLU A 144 11.84 -14.45 -1.47
N ARG A 145 12.55 -13.57 -2.19
CA ARG A 145 13.31 -12.48 -1.60
C ARG A 145 12.43 -11.44 -0.92
N THR A 146 11.31 -11.06 -1.55
CA THR A 146 10.36 -10.11 -0.95
C THR A 146 9.67 -10.72 0.26
N LYS A 147 9.28 -11.99 0.21
CA LYS A 147 8.69 -12.72 1.32
C LYS A 147 9.64 -12.78 2.52
N LYS A 148 10.88 -13.22 2.32
CA LYS A 148 11.89 -13.26 3.39
C LYS A 148 12.12 -11.90 4.04
N LEU A 149 12.11 -10.83 3.25
CA LEU A 149 12.28 -9.48 3.77
C LEU A 149 11.05 -9.03 4.56
N GLU A 150 9.84 -9.35 4.08
CA GLU A 150 8.59 -9.06 4.80
C GLU A 150 8.54 -9.79 6.13
N ASP A 151 8.85 -11.09 6.17
CA ASP A 151 8.88 -11.89 7.38
C ASP A 151 9.87 -11.30 8.41
N LYS A 152 11.10 -10.98 7.99
CA LYS A 152 12.14 -10.37 8.83
C LYS A 152 11.72 -9.01 9.43
N LEU A 153 11.04 -8.17 8.63
CA LEU A 153 10.53 -6.89 9.10
C LEU A 153 9.31 -7.05 10.01
N SER A 154 8.47 -8.06 9.76
CA SER A 154 7.30 -8.37 10.58
C SER A 154 7.71 -8.86 11.97
N ASP A 155 8.70 -9.73 12.07
CA ASP A 155 9.27 -10.18 13.34
C ASP A 155 9.82 -8.98 14.12
N ARG A 156 10.58 -8.11 13.44
CA ARG A 156 11.12 -6.90 14.06
C ARG A 156 10.03 -5.92 14.52
N LEU A 157 8.94 -5.78 13.74
CA LEU A 157 7.79 -4.98 14.12
C LEU A 157 7.12 -5.53 15.38
N HIS A 158 6.97 -6.84 15.45
CA HIS A 158 6.40 -7.51 16.64
C HIS A 158 7.24 -7.22 17.89
N ASP A 159 8.57 -7.34 17.81
CA ASP A 159 9.48 -7.02 18.91
C ASP A 159 9.34 -5.56 19.37
N GLU A 160 9.29 -4.61 18.44
CA GLU A 160 9.15 -3.18 18.78
C GLU A 160 7.79 -2.84 19.36
N LEU A 161 6.71 -3.47 18.87
CA LEU A 161 5.39 -3.32 19.45
C LEU A 161 5.36 -3.84 20.89
N THR A 162 5.96 -5.02 21.13
CA THR A 162 6.05 -5.63 22.47
C THR A 162 6.82 -4.73 23.43
N LYS A 163 7.98 -4.20 23.03
CA LYS A 163 8.75 -3.24 23.85
C LYS A 163 7.94 -1.99 24.15
N THR A 164 7.34 -1.37 23.13
CA THR A 164 6.56 -0.15 23.30
C THR A 164 5.40 -0.36 24.28
N PHE A 165 4.79 -1.54 24.24
CA PHE A 165 3.69 -1.90 25.12
C PHE A 165 4.16 -2.10 26.57
N ILE A 166 5.30 -2.79 26.77
CA ILE A 166 5.90 -2.98 28.09
C ILE A 166 6.33 -1.64 28.68
N ASP A 167 7.01 -0.78 27.90
CA ASP A 167 7.47 0.53 28.33
C ASP A 167 6.32 1.44 28.75
N LYS A 168 5.20 1.42 28.02
CA LYS A 168 3.98 2.15 28.39
C LYS A 168 3.42 1.66 29.74
N ARG A 169 3.34 0.35 29.95
CA ARG A 169 2.88 -0.23 31.22
C ARG A 169 3.78 0.15 32.37
N ALA A 170 5.09 -0.02 32.21
CA ALA A 170 6.08 0.35 33.21
C ALA A 170 6.04 1.85 33.53
N SER A 171 5.88 2.70 32.52
CA SER A 171 5.76 4.17 32.71
C SER A 171 4.53 4.56 33.50
N VAL A 172 3.38 3.91 33.27
CA VAL A 172 2.13 4.18 34.01
C VAL A 172 2.29 3.78 35.48
N LEU A 173 2.84 2.59 35.73
CA LEU A 173 3.11 2.12 37.10
C LEU A 173 4.10 3.03 37.84
N ALA A 174 5.21 3.41 37.18
CA ALA A 174 6.21 4.29 37.76
C ALA A 174 5.67 5.70 38.09
N LYS A 175 4.81 6.25 37.25
CA LYS A 175 4.12 7.52 37.54
C LYS A 175 3.19 7.41 38.74
N GLY A 176 2.41 6.33 38.83
CA GLY A 176 1.54 6.08 39.98
C GLY A 176 2.30 5.99 41.27
N LEU A 177 3.44 5.30 41.28
CA LEU A 177 4.31 5.15 42.46
C LEU A 177 5.01 6.44 42.89
N LYS A 178 5.38 7.32 41.94
CA LYS A 178 6.09 8.58 42.24
C LYS A 178 5.20 9.71 42.75
N GLN A 179 3.90 9.68 42.44
CA GLN A 179 3.00 10.80 42.72
C GLN A 179 2.10 10.59 43.95
N ASP A 180 2.23 9.50 44.68
CA ASP A 180 1.29 9.13 45.79
C ASP A 180 -0.21 9.24 45.41
N ILE A 181 -0.46 9.19 44.10
CA ILE A 181 -1.82 9.24 43.56
C ILE A 181 -2.43 7.87 43.81
N GLN A 182 -3.58 7.85 44.48
CA GLN A 182 -4.38 6.64 44.57
C GLN A 182 -4.68 6.12 43.15
N LEU A 183 -4.00 5.05 42.79
CA LEU A 183 -4.24 4.36 41.55
C LEU A 183 -5.64 3.81 41.55
N LYS A 184 -6.55 4.38 40.76
CA LYS A 184 -7.89 3.84 40.57
C LYS A 184 -7.76 2.55 39.74
N THR A 185 -7.87 1.44 40.43
CA THR A 185 -7.93 0.11 39.81
C THR A 185 -9.38 -0.22 39.51
N GLU A 186 -9.67 -0.52 38.26
CA GLU A 186 -10.97 -1.00 37.80
C GLU A 186 -10.79 -2.42 37.26
N ILE A 187 -11.61 -3.35 37.72
CA ILE A 187 -11.65 -4.73 37.19
C ILE A 187 -12.87 -4.82 36.29
N ILE A 188 -12.63 -5.09 35.00
CA ILE A 188 -13.68 -5.32 34.02
C ILE A 188 -13.73 -6.83 33.71
N ASP A 189 -14.97 -7.39 33.71
CA ASP A 189 -15.25 -8.79 33.34
C ASP A 189 -14.46 -9.86 34.12
N LYS A 190 -14.16 -9.62 35.39
CA LYS A 190 -13.49 -10.54 36.32
C LYS A 190 -12.03 -10.91 35.99
N GLU A 191 -11.50 -10.52 34.85
CA GLU A 191 -10.15 -10.94 34.41
C GLU A 191 -9.26 -9.76 33.94
N GLN A 192 -9.83 -8.60 33.60
CA GLN A 192 -9.06 -7.48 33.06
C GLN A 192 -8.84 -6.40 34.14
N VAL A 193 -7.57 -6.06 34.38
CA VAL A 193 -7.18 -5.02 35.32
C VAL A 193 -6.81 -3.74 34.56
N LEU A 194 -7.55 -2.65 34.84
CA LEU A 194 -7.22 -1.31 34.37
C LEU A 194 -6.69 -0.45 35.53
N ILE A 195 -5.63 0.30 35.27
CA ILE A 195 -5.17 1.36 36.18
C ILE A 195 -5.29 2.69 35.45
N ASN A 196 -6.04 3.63 36.05
CA ASN A 196 -6.34 4.93 35.44
C ASN A 196 -6.89 4.82 33.99
N LYS A 197 -7.79 3.86 33.76
CA LYS A 197 -8.38 3.53 32.44
C LYS A 197 -7.38 2.96 31.41
N GLN A 198 -6.20 2.53 31.82
CA GLN A 198 -5.25 1.89 30.96
C GLN A 198 -5.13 0.40 31.30
N TYR A 199 -5.32 -0.47 30.31
CA TYR A 199 -5.23 -1.92 30.47
C TYR A 199 -3.80 -2.36 30.83
N ILE A 200 -3.63 -3.17 31.88
CA ILE A 200 -2.34 -3.61 32.40
C ILE A 200 -2.17 -5.14 32.30
N GLY A 201 -3.23 -5.89 32.40
CA GLY A 201 -3.17 -7.36 32.31
C GLY A 201 -4.46 -8.03 32.76
N ASN A 202 -4.45 -9.33 32.68
CA ASN A 202 -5.45 -10.24 33.23
C ASN A 202 -4.95 -10.76 34.58
#